data_43ca994d42c14ab1ab966471a1785254
#
_entry.id   43ca994d42c14ab1ab966471a1785254
#
_cell.length_a   1.000
_cell.length_b   1.000
_cell.length_c   1.000
_cell.angle_alpha   90.00
_cell.angle_beta   90.00
_cell.angle_gamma   90.00
#
_symmetry.space_group_name_H-M   'P 1'
#
loop_
_entity.id
_entity.type
_entity.pdbx_description
1 polymer ?
#
loop_
_entity_poly.entity_id
_entity_poly.type
_entity_poly.pdbx_seq_one_letter_code
_entity_poly.pdbx_strand_id
1 'polypeptide(L)'
;MDTLTHALSGALLARATAPKDAPPRSLPRRIAAGFFACAAPDLDFVVSFVGPVDYLANHRGVTHSLILLPLWALVLSWVLAKILREPRGARALYGVTAMGLALHIAGDVITSYGTMVLAPFSDWRAQIGTTFIIDLWFSGIIVAGLVASAVLRRSRWPAVVASALLVGYVGFQYLQKEKALEFGERHARALGLGGATVNAQPRPVSPFNWTVFVSDAEAHRFAHVNLERTEPRSYRPGDGFIAMLDSVYEPLSAAHWEMRTRYGEGATRALAQEAWNSPAMAIYRWFADLPAFDGTSARPACVWFIDLRFYTPGRATHPFRYGACQEGPESAWRLVPP
;
A
#
# COMPACT_ATOMS: atom_id res chain seq x y z
N MET A 1 2.53 -3.23 -2.09
CA MET A 1 2.43 -4.49 -1.32
C MET A 1 3.77 -4.72 -0.65
N ASP A 2 3.95 -5.68 0.26
CA ASP A 2 5.30 -5.94 0.79
C ASP A 2 6.17 -6.71 -0.23
N THR A 3 7.48 -6.50 -0.16
CA THR A 3 8.44 -7.02 -1.14
C THR A 3 8.46 -8.55 -1.22
N LEU A 4 8.20 -9.26 -0.09
CA LEU A 4 8.18 -10.73 -0.09
C LEU A 4 6.94 -11.25 -0.83
N THR A 5 5.78 -10.65 -0.59
CA THR A 5 4.54 -10.99 -1.30
C THR A 5 4.68 -10.73 -2.81
N HIS A 6 5.32 -9.61 -3.22
CA HIS A 6 5.67 -9.35 -4.62
C HIS A 6 6.57 -10.46 -5.19
N ALA A 7 7.67 -10.77 -4.53
CA ALA A 7 8.61 -11.80 -4.98
C ALA A 7 7.94 -13.17 -5.18
N LEU A 8 7.14 -13.60 -4.20
CA LEU A 8 6.40 -14.86 -4.27
C LEU A 8 5.33 -14.85 -5.36
N SER A 9 4.66 -13.72 -5.59
CA SER A 9 3.72 -13.54 -6.70
C SER A 9 4.42 -13.71 -8.06
N GLY A 10 5.61 -13.13 -8.20
CA GLY A 10 6.44 -13.28 -9.40
C GLY A 10 6.87 -14.71 -9.65
N ALA A 11 7.25 -15.45 -8.61
CA ALA A 11 7.56 -16.88 -8.70
C ALA A 11 6.34 -17.71 -9.12
N LEU A 12 5.17 -17.42 -8.54
CA LEU A 12 3.91 -18.08 -8.87
C LEU A 12 3.53 -17.83 -10.35
N LEU A 13 3.58 -16.57 -10.80
CA LEU A 13 3.29 -16.20 -12.18
C LEU A 13 4.28 -16.85 -13.16
N ALA A 14 5.57 -16.85 -12.85
CA ALA A 14 6.60 -17.51 -13.65
C ALA A 14 6.32 -19.01 -13.81
N ARG A 15 5.82 -19.67 -12.76
CA ARG A 15 5.42 -21.08 -12.78
C ARG A 15 4.14 -21.29 -13.60
N ALA A 16 3.12 -20.45 -13.39
CA ALA A 16 1.83 -20.54 -14.10
C ALA A 16 1.99 -20.37 -15.63
N THR A 17 2.89 -19.46 -16.04
CA THR A 17 3.13 -19.12 -17.45
C THR A 17 4.27 -19.91 -18.09
N ALA A 18 4.81 -20.94 -17.41
CA ALA A 18 5.90 -21.74 -17.96
C ALA A 18 5.44 -22.47 -19.23
N PRO A 19 6.21 -22.46 -20.32
CA PRO A 19 5.93 -23.24 -21.52
C PRO A 19 5.85 -24.73 -21.18
N LYS A 20 4.95 -25.46 -21.85
CA LYS A 20 4.78 -26.92 -21.64
C LYS A 20 6.05 -27.71 -21.97
N ASP A 21 6.74 -27.26 -23.00
CA ASP A 21 7.94 -27.92 -23.56
C ASP A 21 9.25 -27.30 -23.03
N ALA A 22 9.16 -26.54 -21.93
CA ALA A 22 10.35 -25.93 -21.35
C ALA A 22 11.34 -27.01 -20.84
N PRO A 23 12.64 -26.90 -21.17
CA PRO A 23 13.64 -27.82 -20.64
C PRO A 23 13.59 -27.86 -19.10
N PRO A 24 13.69 -29.03 -18.46
CA PRO A 24 13.57 -29.16 -17.00
C PRO A 24 14.48 -28.23 -16.21
N ARG A 25 15.71 -27.99 -16.73
CA ARG A 25 16.69 -27.09 -16.10
C ARG A 25 16.40 -25.59 -16.27
N SER A 26 15.47 -25.20 -17.18
CA SER A 26 15.11 -23.80 -17.40
C SER A 26 14.04 -23.31 -16.43
N LEU A 27 13.21 -24.20 -15.89
CA LEU A 27 12.11 -23.85 -15.00
C LEU A 27 12.58 -23.20 -13.69
N PRO A 28 13.58 -23.73 -12.95
CA PRO A 28 14.07 -23.07 -11.74
C PRO A 28 14.62 -21.65 -12.01
N ARG A 29 15.34 -21.47 -13.11
CA ARG A 29 15.85 -20.14 -13.50
C ARG A 29 14.73 -19.18 -13.83
N ARG A 30 13.69 -19.64 -14.52
CA ARG A 30 12.50 -18.85 -14.84
C ARG A 30 11.76 -18.42 -13.57
N ILE A 31 11.57 -19.34 -12.62
CA ILE A 31 10.91 -19.04 -11.33
C ILE A 31 11.75 -18.03 -10.54
N ALA A 32 13.06 -18.23 -10.46
CA ALA A 32 13.98 -17.30 -9.82
C ALA A 32 13.95 -15.91 -10.50
N ALA A 33 13.94 -15.88 -11.84
CA ALA A 33 13.84 -14.62 -12.57
C ALA A 33 12.51 -13.88 -12.27
N GLY A 34 11.39 -14.58 -12.24
CA GLY A 34 10.10 -13.99 -11.85
C GLY A 34 10.09 -13.47 -10.42
N PHE A 35 10.66 -14.24 -9.49
CA PHE A 35 10.82 -13.85 -8.08
C PHE A 35 11.61 -12.55 -7.94
N PHE A 36 12.82 -12.49 -8.48
CA PHE A 36 13.68 -11.31 -8.38
C PHE A 36 13.16 -10.12 -9.19
N ALA A 37 12.57 -10.36 -10.35
CA ALA A 37 11.99 -9.29 -11.16
C ALA A 37 10.81 -8.61 -10.46
N CYS A 38 9.98 -9.41 -9.78
CA CYS A 38 8.84 -8.87 -9.05
C CYS A 38 9.22 -8.22 -7.71
N ALA A 39 10.43 -8.46 -7.19
CA ALA A 39 10.96 -7.77 -6.00
C ALA A 39 11.77 -6.51 -6.34
N ALA A 40 12.31 -6.44 -7.56
CA ALA A 40 13.33 -5.46 -7.92
C ALA A 40 12.90 -3.99 -7.84
N PRO A 41 11.66 -3.60 -8.21
CA PRO A 41 11.25 -2.20 -8.10
C PRO A 41 11.33 -1.63 -6.68
N ASP A 42 11.04 -2.44 -5.66
CA ASP A 42 11.11 -2.06 -4.24
C ASP A 42 12.54 -1.74 -3.76
N LEU A 43 13.58 -2.06 -4.55
CA LEU A 43 14.94 -1.62 -4.23
C LEU A 43 15.08 -0.10 -4.23
N ASP A 44 14.09 0.63 -4.73
CA ASP A 44 14.03 2.10 -4.64
C ASP A 44 13.92 2.60 -3.19
N PHE A 45 13.64 1.72 -2.22
CA PHE A 45 13.69 2.07 -0.79
C PHE A 45 15.03 2.67 -0.38
N VAL A 46 16.10 2.40 -1.12
CA VAL A 46 17.44 2.97 -0.88
C VAL A 46 17.43 4.50 -0.89
N VAL A 47 16.45 5.12 -1.56
CA VAL A 47 16.27 6.57 -1.56
C VAL A 47 15.95 7.10 -0.15
N SER A 48 15.41 6.28 0.74
CA SER A 48 15.19 6.64 2.15
C SER A 48 16.47 7.02 2.90
N PHE A 49 17.64 6.50 2.46
CA PHE A 49 18.95 6.86 3.03
C PHE A 49 19.42 8.25 2.60
N VAL A 50 18.85 8.83 1.54
CA VAL A 50 19.14 10.22 1.12
C VAL A 50 18.36 11.19 2.00
N GLY A 51 17.07 10.93 2.20
CA GLY A 51 16.23 11.74 3.07
C GLY A 51 14.75 11.41 2.98
N PRO A 52 13.95 11.85 3.96
CA PRO A 52 12.51 11.57 3.99
C PRO A 52 11.75 12.25 2.85
N VAL A 53 12.20 13.43 2.42
CA VAL A 53 11.62 14.16 1.28
C VAL A 53 11.87 13.41 -0.01
N ASP A 54 13.12 12.94 -0.21
CA ASP A 54 13.51 12.17 -1.38
C ASP A 54 12.76 10.85 -1.46
N TYR A 55 12.55 10.19 -0.31
CA TYR A 55 11.73 8.98 -0.24
C TYR A 55 10.29 9.24 -0.67
N LEU A 56 9.63 10.27 -0.12
CA LEU A 56 8.25 10.60 -0.52
C LEU A 56 8.13 10.93 -2.01
N ALA A 57 9.14 11.63 -2.57
CA ALA A 57 9.13 12.08 -3.96
C ALA A 57 9.40 10.96 -4.98
N ASN A 58 10.18 9.92 -4.61
CA ASN A 58 10.72 8.98 -5.57
C ASN A 58 10.29 7.53 -5.35
N HIS A 59 9.88 7.16 -4.11
CA HIS A 59 9.39 5.80 -3.86
C HIS A 59 8.11 5.52 -4.66
N ARG A 60 8.09 4.41 -5.37
CA ARG A 60 7.11 4.03 -6.40
C ARG A 60 7.05 5.01 -7.59
N GLY A 61 8.21 5.58 -7.93
CA GLY A 61 8.41 6.45 -9.08
C GLY A 61 8.85 5.72 -10.34
N VAL A 62 10.01 6.10 -10.88
CA VAL A 62 10.54 5.61 -12.17
C VAL A 62 10.75 4.10 -12.24
N THR A 63 11.01 3.44 -11.12
CA THR A 63 11.13 1.98 -11.01
C THR A 63 9.79 1.25 -11.17
N HIS A 64 8.68 1.96 -10.92
CA HIS A 64 7.30 1.46 -11.00
C HIS A 64 6.54 2.01 -12.22
N SER A 65 7.26 2.58 -13.18
CA SER A 65 6.67 3.15 -14.39
C SER A 65 6.32 2.08 -15.42
N LEU A 66 5.09 2.10 -15.91
CA LEU A 66 4.66 1.29 -17.05
C LEU A 66 5.37 1.73 -18.36
N ILE A 67 5.73 3.02 -18.46
CA ILE A 67 6.42 3.58 -19.62
C ILE A 67 7.84 3.05 -19.67
N LEU A 68 8.52 2.98 -18.52
CA LEU A 68 9.91 2.50 -18.43
C LEU A 68 10.01 0.97 -18.23
N LEU A 69 8.88 0.28 -18.05
CA LEU A 69 8.86 -1.18 -17.83
C LEU A 69 9.64 -1.96 -18.89
N PRO A 70 9.51 -1.69 -20.23
CA PRO A 70 10.28 -2.43 -21.24
C PRO A 70 11.79 -2.26 -21.08
N LEU A 71 12.24 -1.06 -20.71
CA LEU A 71 13.66 -0.76 -20.46
C LEU A 71 14.15 -1.49 -19.20
N TRP A 72 13.41 -1.39 -18.09
CA TRP A 72 13.74 -2.11 -16.86
C TRP A 72 13.75 -3.62 -17.06
N ALA A 73 12.80 -4.16 -17.83
CA ALA A 73 12.76 -5.57 -18.17
C ALA A 73 13.99 -6.00 -18.96
N LEU A 74 14.48 -5.17 -19.89
CA LEU A 74 15.69 -5.43 -20.67
C LEU A 74 16.93 -5.46 -19.76
N VAL A 75 17.13 -4.42 -18.96
CA VAL A 75 18.27 -4.31 -18.05
C VAL A 75 18.28 -5.47 -17.07
N LEU A 76 17.13 -5.71 -16.40
CA LEU A 76 17.04 -6.72 -15.37
C LEU A 76 17.16 -8.14 -15.93
N SER A 77 16.60 -8.43 -17.12
CA SER A 77 16.77 -9.73 -17.76
C SER A 77 18.23 -10.02 -18.13
N TRP A 78 19.00 -8.99 -18.52
CA TRP A 78 20.42 -9.12 -18.78
C TRP A 78 21.22 -9.43 -17.49
N VAL A 79 20.93 -8.71 -16.40
CA VAL A 79 21.56 -8.96 -15.10
C VAL A 79 21.22 -10.36 -14.59
N LEU A 80 19.92 -10.71 -14.59
CA LEU A 80 19.47 -12.03 -14.13
C LEU A 80 19.98 -13.17 -14.97
N ALA A 81 20.13 -13.01 -16.29
CA ALA A 81 20.72 -14.03 -17.15
C ALA A 81 22.17 -14.35 -16.76
N LYS A 82 22.95 -13.32 -16.38
CA LYS A 82 24.32 -13.51 -15.88
C LYS A 82 24.35 -14.20 -14.52
N ILE A 83 23.56 -13.69 -13.56
CA ILE A 83 23.50 -14.23 -12.19
C ILE A 83 23.02 -15.70 -12.20
N LEU A 84 21.96 -15.99 -12.94
CA LEU A 84 21.35 -17.32 -13.01
C LEU A 84 22.05 -18.25 -14.03
N ARG A 85 23.10 -17.76 -14.70
CA ARG A 85 23.84 -18.51 -15.74
C ARG A 85 22.90 -19.11 -16.78
N GLU A 86 21.99 -18.29 -17.33
CA GLU A 86 21.06 -18.74 -18.38
C GLU A 86 21.78 -18.86 -19.72
N PRO A 87 21.88 -20.07 -20.29
CA PRO A 87 22.70 -20.31 -21.50
C PRO A 87 22.20 -19.56 -22.75
N ARG A 88 20.87 -19.26 -22.79
CA ARG A 88 20.24 -18.57 -23.91
C ARG A 88 20.24 -17.05 -23.74
N GLY A 89 20.87 -16.56 -22.65
CA GLY A 89 20.99 -15.14 -22.33
C GLY A 89 19.69 -14.44 -21.95
N ALA A 90 19.71 -13.10 -21.97
CA ALA A 90 18.61 -12.24 -21.55
C ALA A 90 17.28 -12.52 -22.28
N ARG A 91 17.33 -12.88 -23.57
CA ARG A 91 16.14 -13.18 -24.38
C ARG A 91 15.22 -14.23 -23.76
N ALA A 92 15.81 -15.25 -23.11
CA ALA A 92 15.06 -16.33 -22.48
C ALA A 92 14.29 -15.88 -21.22
N LEU A 93 14.76 -14.82 -20.56
CA LEU A 93 14.21 -14.31 -19.32
C LEU A 93 13.37 -13.03 -19.50
N TYR A 94 13.52 -12.30 -20.61
CA TYR A 94 12.88 -11.00 -20.83
C TYR A 94 11.35 -11.04 -20.57
N GLY A 95 10.64 -11.99 -21.16
CA GLY A 95 9.18 -12.08 -21.02
C GLY A 95 8.74 -12.32 -19.57
N VAL A 96 9.44 -13.21 -18.82
CA VAL A 96 9.09 -13.45 -17.41
C VAL A 96 9.48 -12.27 -16.52
N THR A 97 10.56 -11.57 -16.85
CA THR A 97 11.00 -10.36 -16.15
C THR A 97 10.00 -9.22 -16.37
N ALA A 98 9.58 -8.99 -17.62
CA ALA A 98 8.55 -7.98 -17.93
C ALA A 98 7.22 -8.28 -17.23
N MET A 99 6.78 -9.54 -17.23
CA MET A 99 5.57 -9.95 -16.49
C MET A 99 5.74 -9.77 -14.98
N GLY A 100 6.92 -10.05 -14.42
CA GLY A 100 7.20 -9.83 -12.99
C GLY A 100 7.11 -8.35 -12.60
N LEU A 101 7.72 -7.47 -13.40
CA LEU A 101 7.63 -6.02 -13.20
C LEU A 101 6.19 -5.51 -13.34
N ALA A 102 5.46 -5.95 -14.35
CA ALA A 102 4.05 -5.58 -14.52
C ALA A 102 3.18 -6.04 -13.36
N LEU A 103 3.41 -7.27 -12.85
CA LEU A 103 2.71 -7.81 -11.70
C LEU A 103 3.03 -7.02 -10.42
N HIS A 104 4.30 -6.61 -10.23
CA HIS A 104 4.69 -5.75 -9.13
C HIS A 104 3.90 -4.43 -9.14
N ILE A 105 3.93 -3.71 -10.27
CA ILE A 105 3.22 -2.46 -10.44
C ILE A 105 1.71 -2.64 -10.18
N ALA A 106 1.10 -3.68 -10.72
CA ALA A 106 -0.31 -3.99 -10.49
C ALA A 106 -0.60 -4.29 -9.00
N GLY A 107 0.29 -5.05 -8.33
CA GLY A 107 0.22 -5.34 -6.90
C GLY A 107 0.33 -4.10 -6.02
N ASP A 108 1.03 -3.08 -6.48
CA ASP A 108 1.13 -1.81 -5.77
C ASP A 108 -0.09 -0.91 -6.00
N VAL A 109 -0.60 -0.88 -7.22
CA VAL A 109 -1.80 -0.10 -7.58
C VAL A 109 -3.04 -0.58 -6.83
N ILE A 110 -3.16 -1.87 -6.48
CA ILE A 110 -4.28 -2.36 -5.67
C ILE A 110 -4.20 -1.96 -4.20
N THR A 111 -3.05 -1.42 -3.72
CA THR A 111 -2.89 -0.90 -2.36
C THR A 111 -3.23 0.60 -2.27
N SER A 112 -3.13 1.16 -1.06
CA SER A 112 -3.54 2.54 -0.76
C SER A 112 -2.41 3.57 -0.79
N TYR A 113 -1.18 3.18 -1.12
CA TYR A 113 -0.03 4.10 -1.10
C TYR A 113 -0.01 5.05 -2.31
N GLY A 114 -0.37 4.54 -3.48
CA GLY A 114 -0.29 5.22 -4.77
C GLY A 114 1.05 4.97 -5.49
N THR A 115 0.99 4.82 -6.82
CA THR A 115 2.12 4.41 -7.67
C THR A 115 2.18 5.31 -8.90
N MET A 116 3.33 5.93 -9.17
CA MET A 116 3.52 6.84 -10.30
C MET A 116 3.73 6.06 -11.61
N VAL A 117 2.66 5.41 -12.08
CA VAL A 117 2.70 4.52 -13.25
C VAL A 117 3.09 5.20 -14.56
N LEU A 118 3.00 6.53 -14.63
CA LEU A 118 3.34 7.35 -15.81
C LEU A 118 4.65 8.11 -15.66
N ALA A 119 5.44 7.86 -14.59
CA ALA A 119 6.74 8.50 -14.41
C ALA A 119 7.68 8.20 -15.61
N PRO A 120 8.57 9.14 -16.02
CA PRO A 120 8.84 10.45 -15.44
C PRO A 120 7.94 11.56 -15.99
N PHE A 121 6.92 11.27 -16.82
CA PHE A 121 6.10 12.29 -17.51
C PHE A 121 4.94 12.82 -16.66
N SER A 122 4.59 12.14 -15.58
CA SER A 122 3.53 12.54 -14.66
C SER A 122 3.85 12.01 -13.26
N ASP A 123 3.54 12.82 -12.27
CA ASP A 123 3.59 12.52 -10.84
C ASP A 123 2.24 12.01 -10.30
N TRP A 124 1.26 11.77 -11.19
CA TRP A 124 -0.02 11.19 -10.81
C TRP A 124 0.18 9.78 -10.23
N ARG A 125 -0.49 9.54 -9.11
CA ARG A 125 -0.36 8.32 -8.32
C ARG A 125 -1.61 7.45 -8.46
N ALA A 126 -1.50 6.37 -9.23
CA ALA A 126 -2.56 5.37 -9.38
C ALA A 126 -2.70 4.55 -8.10
N GLN A 127 -3.93 4.42 -7.60
CA GLN A 127 -4.29 3.56 -6.47
C GLN A 127 -5.75 3.10 -6.56
N ILE A 128 -6.00 1.84 -6.22
CA ILE A 128 -7.36 1.29 -6.10
C ILE A 128 -7.74 1.17 -4.62
N GLY A 129 -6.79 0.81 -3.75
CA GLY A 129 -6.99 0.69 -2.31
C GLY A 129 -7.98 -0.42 -1.95
N THR A 130 -7.84 -1.60 -2.56
CA THR A 130 -8.64 -2.80 -2.25
C THR A 130 -7.92 -3.74 -1.30
N THR A 131 -6.60 -3.77 -1.34
CA THR A 131 -5.78 -4.78 -0.65
C THR A 131 -4.86 -4.12 0.36
N PHE A 132 -4.83 -4.64 1.58
CA PHE A 132 -3.89 -4.18 2.60
C PHE A 132 -2.45 -4.56 2.22
N ILE A 133 -1.46 -3.75 2.62
CA ILE A 133 -0.06 -3.95 2.24
C ILE A 133 0.50 -5.33 2.62
N ILE A 134 0.08 -5.88 3.77
CA ILE A 134 0.41 -7.24 4.24
C ILE A 134 -0.90 -7.99 4.43
N ASP A 135 -1.42 -8.55 3.34
CA ASP A 135 -2.67 -9.31 3.35
C ASP A 135 -2.38 -10.81 3.53
N LEU A 136 -2.82 -11.37 4.66
CA LEU A 136 -2.56 -12.77 5.01
C LEU A 136 -3.26 -13.76 4.10
N TRP A 137 -4.46 -13.41 3.60
CA TRP A 137 -5.23 -14.26 2.69
C TRP A 137 -4.62 -14.27 1.31
N PHE A 138 -4.23 -13.09 0.81
CA PHE A 138 -3.52 -12.96 -0.45
C PHE A 138 -2.22 -13.77 -0.43
N SER A 139 -1.39 -13.57 0.59
CA SER A 139 -0.13 -14.30 0.78
C SER A 139 -0.36 -15.80 0.98
N GLY A 140 -1.42 -16.19 1.69
CA GLY A 140 -1.82 -17.59 1.88
C GLY A 140 -2.15 -18.30 0.57
N ILE A 141 -2.89 -17.65 -0.33
CA ILE A 141 -3.19 -18.20 -1.67
C ILE A 141 -1.91 -18.42 -2.47
N ILE A 142 -0.97 -17.46 -2.44
CA ILE A 142 0.32 -17.59 -3.14
C ILE A 142 1.10 -18.79 -2.61
N VAL A 143 1.27 -18.86 -1.28
CA VAL A 143 2.04 -19.92 -0.64
C VAL A 143 1.41 -21.29 -0.93
N ALA A 144 0.09 -21.43 -0.80
CA ALA A 144 -0.61 -22.66 -1.12
C ALA A 144 -0.41 -23.08 -2.59
N GLY A 145 -0.49 -22.12 -3.53
CA GLY A 145 -0.25 -22.37 -4.94
C GLY A 145 1.19 -22.81 -5.24
N LEU A 146 2.18 -22.19 -4.59
CA LEU A 146 3.59 -22.56 -4.73
C LEU A 146 3.88 -23.93 -4.14
N VAL A 147 3.37 -24.23 -2.94
CA VAL A 147 3.50 -25.54 -2.29
C VAL A 147 2.86 -26.64 -3.14
N ALA A 148 1.60 -26.44 -3.59
CA ALA A 148 0.93 -27.39 -4.47
C ALA A 148 1.70 -27.59 -5.79
N SER A 149 2.29 -26.54 -6.35
CA SER A 149 3.16 -26.62 -7.53
C SER A 149 4.48 -27.35 -7.27
N ALA A 150 5.00 -27.30 -6.05
CA ALA A 150 6.20 -28.04 -5.65
C ALA A 150 5.90 -29.53 -5.45
N VAL A 151 4.70 -29.89 -4.99
CA VAL A 151 4.24 -31.27 -4.88
C VAL A 151 3.91 -31.84 -6.26
N LEU A 152 3.12 -31.13 -7.06
CA LEU A 152 2.69 -31.54 -8.39
C LEU A 152 3.64 -31.01 -9.47
N ARG A 153 4.92 -31.36 -9.37
CA ARG A 153 6.04 -30.80 -10.17
C ARG A 153 5.82 -30.83 -11.67
N ARG A 154 5.09 -31.83 -12.20
CA ARG A 154 4.82 -32.00 -13.64
C ARG A 154 3.69 -31.10 -14.15
N SER A 155 2.88 -30.52 -13.26
CA SER A 155 1.73 -29.69 -13.61
C SER A 155 1.93 -28.23 -13.25
N ARG A 156 1.60 -27.32 -14.15
CA ARG A 156 1.54 -25.87 -13.87
C ARG A 156 0.17 -25.44 -13.31
N TRP A 157 -0.82 -26.31 -13.35
CA TRP A 157 -2.19 -25.98 -12.98
C TRP A 157 -2.37 -25.45 -11.56
N PRO A 158 -1.66 -25.95 -10.54
CA PRO A 158 -1.76 -25.35 -9.19
C PRO A 158 -1.42 -23.87 -9.17
N ALA A 159 -0.37 -23.47 -9.91
CA ALA A 159 0.00 -22.06 -10.02
C ALA A 159 -1.02 -21.24 -10.84
N VAL A 160 -1.59 -21.81 -11.90
CA VAL A 160 -2.63 -21.17 -12.71
C VAL A 160 -3.87 -20.95 -11.86
N VAL A 161 -4.35 -21.96 -11.13
CA VAL A 161 -5.51 -21.87 -10.24
C VAL A 161 -5.28 -20.85 -9.14
N ALA A 162 -4.12 -20.87 -8.48
CA ALA A 162 -3.79 -19.88 -7.45
C ALA A 162 -3.76 -18.46 -8.02
N SER A 163 -3.20 -18.24 -9.22
CA SER A 163 -3.22 -16.95 -9.89
C SER A 163 -4.65 -16.48 -10.22
N ALA A 164 -5.51 -17.38 -10.67
CA ALA A 164 -6.92 -17.06 -10.91
C ALA A 164 -7.67 -16.73 -9.60
N LEU A 165 -7.39 -17.47 -8.52
CA LEU A 165 -7.94 -17.17 -7.19
C LEU A 165 -7.49 -15.80 -6.67
N LEU A 166 -6.23 -15.38 -6.92
CA LEU A 166 -5.77 -14.04 -6.54
C LEU A 166 -6.55 -12.95 -7.27
N VAL A 167 -6.78 -13.10 -8.58
CA VAL A 167 -7.60 -12.15 -9.34
C VAL A 167 -9.03 -12.11 -8.79
N GLY A 168 -9.63 -13.27 -8.54
CA GLY A 168 -10.95 -13.37 -7.92
C GLY A 168 -11.00 -12.75 -6.52
N TYR A 169 -9.93 -12.92 -5.72
CA TYR A 169 -9.84 -12.35 -4.39
C TYR A 169 -9.75 -10.82 -4.42
N VAL A 170 -8.96 -10.24 -5.33
CA VAL A 170 -8.93 -8.77 -5.52
C VAL A 170 -10.30 -8.24 -5.95
N GLY A 171 -10.99 -8.93 -6.86
CA GLY A 171 -12.36 -8.61 -7.25
C GLY A 171 -13.33 -8.68 -6.07
N PHE A 172 -13.21 -9.70 -5.22
CA PHE A 172 -13.98 -9.81 -3.99
C PHE A 172 -13.70 -8.64 -3.02
N GLN A 173 -12.44 -8.27 -2.82
CA GLN A 173 -12.07 -7.12 -1.99
C GLN A 173 -12.62 -5.80 -2.56
N TYR A 174 -12.68 -5.66 -3.89
CA TYR A 174 -13.31 -4.50 -4.52
C TYR A 174 -14.79 -4.39 -4.15
N LEU A 175 -15.53 -5.52 -4.17
CA LEU A 175 -16.92 -5.54 -3.72
C LEU A 175 -17.07 -5.20 -2.22
N GLN A 176 -16.12 -5.61 -1.38
CA GLN A 176 -16.13 -5.21 0.03
C GLN A 176 -15.86 -3.70 0.18
N LYS A 177 -14.97 -3.14 -0.65
CA LYS A 177 -14.73 -1.70 -0.68
C LYS A 177 -15.99 -0.91 -1.00
N GLU A 178 -16.76 -1.33 -2.02
CA GLU A 178 -18.04 -0.69 -2.36
C GLU A 178 -19.04 -0.70 -1.20
N LYS A 179 -19.16 -1.81 -0.46
CA LYS A 179 -19.99 -1.88 0.77
C LYS A 179 -19.51 -0.90 1.84
N ALA A 180 -18.18 -0.78 2.02
CA ALA A 180 -17.59 0.15 2.97
C ALA A 180 -17.87 1.62 2.58
N LEU A 181 -17.75 1.95 1.30
CA LEU A 181 -18.07 3.27 0.75
C LEU A 181 -19.55 3.61 0.96
N GLU A 182 -20.46 2.67 0.64
CA GLU A 182 -21.89 2.86 0.86
C GLU A 182 -22.24 3.11 2.34
N PHE A 183 -21.55 2.42 3.27
CA PHE A 183 -21.70 2.67 4.70
C PHE A 183 -21.30 4.12 5.06
N GLY A 184 -20.19 4.62 4.56
CA GLY A 184 -19.72 5.99 4.75
C GLY A 184 -20.68 7.02 4.15
N GLU A 185 -21.21 6.77 2.96
CA GLU A 185 -22.19 7.63 2.29
C GLU A 185 -23.50 7.74 3.08
N ARG A 186 -23.98 6.62 3.66
CA ARG A 186 -25.15 6.67 4.56
C ARG A 186 -24.89 7.55 5.77
N HIS A 187 -23.69 7.45 6.37
CA HIS A 187 -23.31 8.30 7.50
C HIS A 187 -23.21 9.78 7.11
N ALA A 188 -22.58 10.09 5.97
CA ALA A 188 -22.48 11.45 5.45
C ALA A 188 -23.87 12.09 5.23
N ARG A 189 -24.80 11.32 4.63
CA ARG A 189 -26.19 11.75 4.45
C ARG A 189 -26.91 12.00 5.79
N ALA A 190 -26.72 11.12 6.76
CA ALA A 190 -27.32 11.25 8.09
C ALA A 190 -26.86 12.51 8.85
N LEU A 191 -25.62 12.95 8.58
CA LEU A 191 -25.05 14.18 9.14
C LEU A 191 -25.34 15.44 8.31
N GLY A 192 -26.03 15.33 7.17
CA GLY A 192 -26.28 16.47 6.26
C GLY A 192 -25.02 16.97 5.54
N LEU A 193 -23.96 16.16 5.43
CA LEU A 193 -22.68 16.52 4.81
C LEU A 193 -22.72 16.27 3.29
N GLY A 194 -23.57 16.99 2.57
CA GLY A 194 -23.82 16.79 1.12
C GLY A 194 -22.60 17.03 0.21
N GLY A 195 -21.52 17.64 0.70
CA GLY A 195 -20.28 17.89 -0.05
C GLY A 195 -19.09 17.06 0.46
N ALA A 196 -19.30 16.15 1.39
CA ALA A 196 -18.20 15.32 1.91
C ALA A 196 -17.75 14.27 0.92
N THR A 197 -16.45 14.03 0.88
CA THR A 197 -15.87 12.89 0.16
C THR A 197 -15.83 11.67 1.06
N VAL A 198 -16.19 10.50 0.50
CA VAL A 198 -16.12 9.23 1.22
C VAL A 198 -14.94 8.42 0.69
N ASN A 199 -14.17 7.82 1.59
CA ASN A 199 -13.06 6.95 1.27
C ASN A 199 -13.10 5.71 2.18
N ALA A 200 -12.59 4.58 1.70
CA ALA A 200 -12.48 3.35 2.48
C ALA A 200 -11.11 2.72 2.26
N GLN A 201 -10.45 2.38 3.37
CA GLN A 201 -9.11 1.81 3.39
C GLN A 201 -9.14 0.38 3.94
N PRO A 202 -8.57 -0.60 3.21
CA PRO A 202 -8.48 -1.98 3.68
C PRO A 202 -7.57 -2.06 4.91
N ARG A 203 -7.85 -3.00 5.80
CA ARG A 203 -7.14 -3.16 7.06
C ARG A 203 -6.64 -4.59 7.26
N PRO A 204 -5.67 -4.80 8.17
CA PRO A 204 -5.06 -6.12 8.36
C PRO A 204 -6.05 -7.16 8.87
N VAL A 205 -5.61 -8.43 8.84
CA VAL A 205 -6.22 -9.63 9.41
C VAL A 205 -7.38 -10.19 8.61
N SER A 206 -8.36 -9.36 8.24
CA SER A 206 -9.57 -9.83 7.55
C SER A 206 -9.90 -8.97 6.33
N PRO A 207 -10.34 -9.56 5.20
CA PRO A 207 -10.79 -8.80 4.04
C PRO A 207 -12.07 -8.00 4.30
N PHE A 208 -12.70 -8.21 5.46
CA PHE A 208 -13.88 -7.46 5.91
C PHE A 208 -13.53 -6.29 6.83
N ASN A 209 -12.25 -6.14 7.23
CA ASN A 209 -11.80 -5.04 8.08
C ASN A 209 -11.47 -3.79 7.24
N TRP A 210 -12.18 -2.70 7.52
CA TRP A 210 -12.04 -1.44 6.81
C TRP A 210 -11.99 -0.26 7.77
N THR A 211 -11.31 0.81 7.37
CA THR A 211 -11.51 2.13 7.96
C THR A 211 -12.23 2.98 6.93
N VAL A 212 -13.41 3.45 7.29
CA VAL A 212 -14.25 4.30 6.43
C VAL A 212 -14.08 5.74 6.86
N PHE A 213 -13.86 6.62 5.91
CA PHE A 213 -13.66 8.05 6.12
C PHE A 213 -14.76 8.85 5.45
N VAL A 214 -15.30 9.84 6.16
CA VAL A 214 -16.16 10.89 5.65
C VAL A 214 -15.45 12.21 5.91
N SER A 215 -15.03 12.87 4.83
CA SER A 215 -14.13 14.02 4.88
C SER A 215 -14.77 15.25 4.28
N ASP A 216 -14.69 16.36 5.00
CA ASP A 216 -15.03 17.69 4.50
C ASP A 216 -13.77 18.60 4.47
N ALA A 217 -13.96 19.90 4.26
CA ALA A 217 -12.85 20.87 4.20
C ALA A 217 -12.13 21.02 5.56
N GLU A 218 -12.79 20.71 6.67
CA GLU A 218 -12.33 20.99 8.03
C GLU A 218 -11.81 19.76 8.76
N ALA A 219 -12.42 18.60 8.51
CA ALA A 219 -12.17 17.42 9.31
C ALA A 219 -12.38 16.10 8.53
N HIS A 220 -11.79 15.06 9.06
CA HIS A 220 -12.03 13.66 8.69
C HIS A 220 -12.76 12.98 9.84
N ARG A 221 -13.97 12.45 9.57
CA ARG A 221 -14.66 11.52 10.46
C ARG A 221 -14.38 10.13 9.97
N PHE A 222 -14.03 9.22 10.86
CA PHE A 222 -13.70 7.86 10.45
C PHE A 222 -14.15 6.83 11.49
N ALA A 223 -14.44 5.63 11.00
CA ALA A 223 -14.77 4.49 11.83
C ALA A 223 -14.01 3.25 11.37
N HIS A 224 -13.57 2.45 12.34
CA HIS A 224 -12.94 1.15 12.11
C HIS A 224 -14.02 0.07 12.17
N VAL A 225 -14.31 -0.55 11.04
CA VAL A 225 -15.45 -1.47 10.92
C VAL A 225 -15.06 -2.81 10.32
N ASN A 226 -15.80 -3.85 10.72
CA ASN A 226 -15.81 -5.13 10.04
C ASN A 226 -17.20 -5.33 9.39
N LEU A 227 -17.22 -5.49 8.08
CA LEU A 227 -18.44 -5.46 7.26
C LEU A 227 -19.41 -6.64 7.49
N GLU A 228 -18.91 -7.76 8.02
CA GLU A 228 -19.69 -8.99 8.20
C GLU A 228 -19.87 -9.37 9.68
N ARG A 229 -19.22 -8.66 10.59
CA ARG A 229 -19.32 -8.92 12.02
C ARG A 229 -20.66 -8.41 12.57
N THR A 230 -21.29 -9.22 13.40
CA THR A 230 -22.58 -8.90 14.03
C THR A 230 -22.43 -8.46 15.49
N GLU A 231 -21.36 -8.91 16.17
CA GLU A 231 -21.08 -8.60 17.57
C GLU A 231 -19.67 -8.05 17.75
N PRO A 232 -19.43 -7.09 18.67
CA PRO A 232 -18.10 -6.60 18.98
C PRO A 232 -17.19 -7.73 19.46
N ARG A 233 -15.91 -7.67 19.04
CA ARG A 233 -14.88 -8.61 19.49
C ARG A 233 -14.05 -8.01 20.59
N SER A 234 -14.20 -8.47 21.82
CA SER A 234 -13.37 -8.03 22.93
C SER A 234 -11.98 -8.65 22.90
N TYR A 235 -10.95 -7.81 23.02
CA TYR A 235 -9.57 -8.29 23.27
C TYR A 235 -9.40 -8.58 24.76
N ARG A 236 -8.78 -9.72 25.07
CA ARG A 236 -8.39 -10.10 26.43
C ARG A 236 -6.87 -10.18 26.53
N PRO A 237 -6.24 -9.79 27.65
CA PRO A 237 -4.84 -10.02 27.88
C PRO A 237 -4.49 -11.50 27.67
N GLY A 238 -3.58 -11.79 26.72
CA GLY A 238 -3.21 -13.15 26.34
C GLY A 238 -3.76 -13.66 25.01
N ASP A 239 -4.70 -12.97 24.36
CA ASP A 239 -5.28 -13.39 23.07
C ASP A 239 -4.31 -13.30 21.88
N GLY A 240 -3.15 -12.69 22.07
CA GLY A 240 -2.13 -12.55 21.04
C GLY A 240 -2.35 -11.36 20.07
N PHE A 241 -1.29 -11.08 19.31
CA PHE A 241 -1.20 -9.87 18.47
C PHE A 241 -2.29 -9.77 17.37
N ILE A 242 -2.60 -10.89 16.72
CA ILE A 242 -3.62 -10.93 15.65
C ILE A 242 -5.01 -10.58 16.21
N ALA A 243 -5.37 -11.13 17.38
CA ALA A 243 -6.64 -10.83 18.01
C ALA A 243 -6.71 -9.36 18.47
N MET A 244 -5.61 -8.81 18.95
CA MET A 244 -5.50 -7.40 19.31
C MET A 244 -5.76 -6.50 18.07
N LEU A 245 -5.10 -6.79 16.95
CA LEU A 245 -5.30 -6.03 15.71
C LEU A 245 -6.72 -6.13 15.16
N ASP A 246 -7.38 -7.29 15.33
CA ASP A 246 -8.71 -7.54 14.78
C ASP A 246 -9.84 -6.98 15.66
N SER A 247 -9.61 -6.86 16.98
CA SER A 247 -10.63 -6.44 17.94
C SER A 247 -11.08 -4.99 17.78
N VAL A 248 -10.28 -4.13 17.15
CA VAL A 248 -10.60 -2.70 16.95
C VAL A 248 -11.64 -2.45 15.85
N TYR A 249 -11.96 -3.48 15.03
CA TYR A 249 -12.93 -3.34 13.95
C TYR A 249 -14.32 -3.77 14.43
N GLU A 250 -15.18 -2.79 14.63
CA GLU A 250 -16.52 -2.96 15.18
C GLU A 250 -17.54 -3.41 14.11
N PRO A 251 -18.64 -4.08 14.49
CA PRO A 251 -19.77 -4.27 13.62
C PRO A 251 -20.30 -2.92 13.09
N LEU A 252 -20.89 -2.90 11.89
CA LEU A 252 -21.47 -1.68 11.32
C LEU A 252 -22.53 -1.03 12.24
N SER A 253 -23.29 -1.84 12.98
CA SER A 253 -24.32 -1.40 13.93
C SER A 253 -23.76 -0.75 15.19
N ALA A 254 -22.51 -1.06 15.54
CA ALA A 254 -21.82 -0.54 16.73
C ALA A 254 -20.67 0.40 16.36
N ALA A 255 -20.55 0.82 15.10
CA ALA A 255 -19.45 1.62 14.60
C ALA A 255 -19.27 2.91 15.40
N HIS A 256 -18.11 3.08 16.00
CA HIS A 256 -17.72 4.31 16.67
C HIS A 256 -17.01 5.24 15.69
N TRP A 257 -17.53 6.46 15.55
CA TRP A 257 -16.95 7.48 14.67
C TRP A 257 -16.05 8.43 15.45
N GLU A 258 -14.78 8.45 15.08
CA GLU A 258 -13.81 9.42 15.56
C GLU A 258 -13.72 10.61 14.60
N MET A 259 -13.26 11.76 15.11
CA MET A 259 -13.03 12.95 14.30
C MET A 259 -11.61 13.48 14.51
N ARG A 260 -10.95 13.81 13.40
CA ARG A 260 -9.67 14.54 13.39
C ARG A 260 -9.78 15.75 12.48
N THR A 261 -9.45 16.92 13.01
CA THR A 261 -9.42 18.17 12.24
C THR A 261 -8.19 18.22 11.36
N ARG A 262 -8.28 18.93 10.24
CA ARG A 262 -7.12 19.13 9.35
C ARG A 262 -6.07 20.03 9.97
N TYR A 263 -6.46 21.03 10.76
CA TYR A 263 -5.58 22.09 11.24
C TYR A 263 -5.65 22.33 12.76
N GLY A 264 -6.23 21.41 13.52
CA GLY A 264 -6.47 21.64 14.94
C GLY A 264 -7.60 22.66 15.18
N GLU A 265 -7.67 23.17 16.41
CA GLU A 265 -8.74 24.08 16.87
C GLU A 265 -8.14 25.26 17.63
N GLY A 266 -8.95 26.32 17.83
CA GLY A 266 -8.58 27.49 18.61
C GLY A 266 -7.28 28.15 18.15
N ALA A 267 -6.37 28.44 19.09
CA ALA A 267 -5.11 29.14 18.82
C ALA A 267 -4.13 28.38 17.94
N THR A 268 -4.21 27.04 17.88
CA THR A 268 -3.31 26.23 17.07
C THR A 268 -3.68 26.22 15.59
N ARG A 269 -4.93 26.54 15.24
CA ARG A 269 -5.44 26.45 13.87
C ARG A 269 -4.68 27.35 12.89
N ALA A 270 -4.50 28.62 13.23
CA ALA A 270 -3.80 29.58 12.37
C ALA A 270 -2.36 29.13 12.10
N LEU A 271 -1.64 28.72 13.15
CA LEU A 271 -0.28 28.23 13.06
C LEU A 271 -0.20 26.96 12.19
N ALA A 272 -1.15 26.04 12.36
CA ALA A 272 -1.19 24.80 11.58
C ALA A 272 -1.49 25.06 10.10
N GLN A 273 -2.37 26.02 9.79
CA GLN A 273 -2.64 26.44 8.41
C GLN A 273 -1.42 27.10 7.76
N GLU A 274 -0.72 27.96 8.49
CA GLU A 274 0.53 28.58 8.02
C GLU A 274 1.58 27.50 7.73
N ALA A 275 1.85 26.63 8.69
CA ALA A 275 2.79 25.54 8.57
C ALA A 275 2.46 24.62 7.37
N TRP A 276 1.19 24.21 7.25
CA TRP A 276 0.71 23.37 6.16
C TRP A 276 0.89 24.02 4.79
N ASN A 277 0.61 25.32 4.66
CA ASN A 277 0.71 26.05 3.40
C ASN A 277 2.14 26.48 3.06
N SER A 278 3.10 26.27 3.95
CA SER A 278 4.50 26.57 3.71
C SER A 278 5.08 25.79 2.50
N PRO A 279 6.10 26.33 1.80
CA PRO A 279 6.78 25.60 0.72
C PRO A 279 7.38 24.26 1.17
N ALA A 280 7.83 24.17 2.42
CA ALA A 280 8.42 22.95 2.99
C ALA A 280 7.44 21.76 2.98
N MET A 281 6.15 22.01 3.16
CA MET A 281 5.12 20.96 3.17
C MET A 281 4.60 20.59 1.78
N ALA A 282 5.10 21.18 0.70
CA ALA A 282 4.58 20.94 -0.66
C ALA A 282 4.60 19.46 -1.05
N ILE A 283 5.70 18.77 -0.78
CA ILE A 283 5.83 17.33 -1.08
C ILE A 283 4.87 16.48 -0.23
N TYR A 284 4.68 16.83 1.03
CA TYR A 284 3.77 16.11 1.91
C TYR A 284 2.30 16.37 1.53
N ARG A 285 1.94 17.59 1.12
CA ARG A 285 0.61 17.90 0.56
C ARG A 285 0.29 17.10 -0.70
N TRP A 286 1.29 16.91 -1.56
CA TRP A 286 1.15 16.06 -2.75
C TRP A 286 0.99 14.58 -2.38
N PHE A 287 1.67 14.13 -1.31
CA PHE A 287 1.66 12.75 -0.87
C PHE A 287 0.38 12.37 -0.10
N ALA A 288 -0.04 13.19 0.86
CA ALA A 288 -1.07 12.84 1.83
C ALA A 288 -2.48 13.06 1.27
N ASP A 289 -3.27 11.96 1.18
CA ASP A 289 -4.67 12.04 0.73
C ASP A 289 -5.63 12.39 1.87
N LEU A 290 -5.32 11.97 3.11
CA LEU A 290 -6.14 12.19 4.31
C LEU A 290 -5.33 12.87 5.42
N PRO A 291 -4.79 14.08 5.17
CA PRO A 291 -3.96 14.77 6.15
C PRO A 291 -4.78 15.29 7.32
N ALA A 292 -4.31 15.01 8.53
CA ALA A 292 -4.91 15.51 9.77
C ALA A 292 -3.85 16.09 10.70
N PHE A 293 -4.24 17.08 11.49
CA PHE A 293 -3.42 17.66 12.55
C PHE A 293 -3.16 16.63 13.65
N ASP A 294 -1.90 16.52 14.07
CA ASP A 294 -1.45 15.57 15.09
C ASP A 294 -0.66 16.23 16.24
N GLY A 295 -0.94 17.51 16.49
CA GLY A 295 -0.40 18.22 17.62
C GLY A 295 0.76 19.18 17.29
N THR A 296 1.28 19.79 18.32
CA THR A 296 2.43 20.71 18.27
C THR A 296 3.51 20.27 19.27
N SER A 297 4.76 20.66 19.00
CA SER A 297 5.85 20.57 19.98
C SER A 297 6.54 21.94 20.11
N ALA A 298 7.09 22.22 21.31
CA ALA A 298 7.70 23.52 21.62
C ALA A 298 9.21 23.59 21.35
N ARG A 299 9.91 22.45 21.35
CA ARG A 299 11.36 22.37 21.17
C ARG A 299 11.76 21.14 20.34
N PRO A 300 12.03 21.27 19.06
CA PRO A 300 11.83 22.48 18.23
C PRO A 300 10.33 22.82 18.11
N ALA A 301 10.03 24.07 17.72
CA ALA A 301 8.65 24.49 17.45
C ALA A 301 8.16 23.80 16.18
N CYS A 302 7.33 22.79 16.32
CA CYS A 302 6.80 22.02 15.18
C CYS A 302 5.29 21.91 15.24
N VAL A 303 4.69 21.85 14.05
CA VAL A 303 3.31 21.42 13.83
C VAL A 303 3.35 20.07 13.14
N TRP A 304 2.71 19.08 13.73
CA TRP A 304 2.73 17.70 13.24
C TRP A 304 1.44 17.37 12.48
N PHE A 305 1.61 16.66 11.38
CA PHE A 305 0.52 16.12 10.57
C PHE A 305 0.72 14.63 10.35
N ILE A 306 -0.42 13.92 10.20
CA ILE A 306 -0.48 12.48 9.94
C ILE A 306 -1.35 12.25 8.71
N ASP A 307 -1.01 11.27 7.89
CA ASP A 307 -1.91 10.79 6.86
C ASP A 307 -2.73 9.62 7.42
N LEU A 308 -4.02 9.82 7.57
CA LEU A 308 -4.94 8.85 8.19
C LEU A 308 -5.10 7.55 7.39
N ARG A 309 -4.66 7.50 6.14
CA ARG A 309 -4.57 6.23 5.40
C ARG A 309 -3.73 5.20 6.15
N PHE A 310 -2.70 5.67 6.86
CA PHE A 310 -1.72 4.83 7.57
C PHE A 310 -1.91 4.82 9.08
N TYR A 311 -2.94 5.50 9.58
CA TYR A 311 -3.30 5.46 10.99
C TYR A 311 -3.77 4.06 11.36
N THR A 312 -3.21 3.52 12.44
CA THR A 312 -3.63 2.23 13.01
C THR A 312 -3.87 2.42 14.51
N PRO A 313 -5.07 2.10 15.01
CA PRO A 313 -5.37 2.22 16.43
C PRO A 313 -4.37 1.47 17.31
N GLY A 314 -4.02 2.05 18.44
CA GLY A 314 -3.12 1.43 19.43
C GLY A 314 -1.63 1.45 19.08
N ARG A 315 -1.21 1.99 17.93
CA ARG A 315 0.22 2.20 17.63
C ARG A 315 0.72 3.49 18.28
N ALA A 316 1.87 3.40 18.96
CA ALA A 316 2.53 4.57 19.56
C ALA A 316 3.14 5.53 18.50
N THR A 317 3.53 4.99 17.34
CA THR A 317 4.10 5.75 16.22
C THR A 317 3.33 5.46 14.94
N HIS A 318 3.04 6.50 14.17
CA HIS A 318 2.33 6.36 12.90
C HIS A 318 3.27 6.54 11.73
N PRO A 319 3.25 5.65 10.72
CA PRO A 319 3.96 5.87 9.47
C PRO A 319 3.47 7.17 8.80
N PHE A 320 4.37 7.83 8.10
CA PHE A 320 4.03 9.08 7.37
C PHE A 320 3.44 10.18 8.27
N ARG A 321 3.92 10.27 9.51
CA ARG A 321 3.78 11.44 10.37
C ARG A 321 4.92 12.40 10.04
N TYR A 322 4.62 13.63 9.68
CA TYR A 322 5.64 14.64 9.37
C TYR A 322 5.35 15.94 10.08
N GLY A 323 6.41 16.63 10.50
CA GLY A 323 6.35 17.93 11.14
C GLY A 323 6.81 19.04 10.20
N ALA A 324 6.11 20.17 10.21
CA ALA A 324 6.68 21.44 9.80
C ALA A 324 7.29 22.10 11.05
N CYS A 325 8.61 22.32 11.04
CA CYS A 325 9.36 22.85 12.19
C CYS A 325 10.06 24.16 11.87
N GLN A 326 10.13 25.05 12.87
CA GLN A 326 10.88 26.31 12.82
C GLN A 326 11.88 26.39 13.98
N GLU A 327 13.07 26.99 13.75
CA GLU A 327 14.06 27.26 14.79
C GLU A 327 13.72 28.52 15.59
N GLY A 328 12.93 29.42 15.01
CA GLY A 328 12.43 30.66 15.62
C GLY A 328 11.26 31.22 14.80
N PRO A 329 10.53 32.20 15.35
CA PRO A 329 9.28 32.72 14.74
C PRO A 329 9.43 33.30 13.33
N GLU A 330 10.64 33.78 12.95
CA GLU A 330 10.93 34.35 11.63
C GLU A 330 11.73 33.38 10.73
N SER A 331 12.04 32.17 11.22
CA SER A 331 12.78 31.19 10.42
C SER A 331 11.85 30.45 9.45
N ALA A 332 12.39 30.02 8.31
CA ALA A 332 11.64 29.23 7.34
C ALA A 332 11.23 27.87 7.94
N TRP A 333 10.02 27.44 7.60
CA TRP A 333 9.54 26.10 7.91
C TRP A 333 10.40 25.02 7.21
N ARG A 334 10.66 23.94 7.91
CA ARG A 334 11.36 22.75 7.39
C ARG A 334 10.52 21.50 7.60
N LEU A 335 10.46 20.63 6.60
CA LEU A 335 9.83 19.31 6.73
C LEU A 335 10.76 18.39 7.54
N VAL A 336 10.24 17.80 8.59
CA VAL A 336 10.98 16.92 9.50
C VAL A 336 10.20 15.61 9.66
N PRO A 337 10.87 14.43 9.56
CA PRO A 337 10.25 13.16 9.93
C PRO A 337 10.07 13.07 11.45
N PRO A 338 9.30 12.09 11.95
CA PRO A 338 9.05 11.89 13.38
C PRO A 338 10.31 11.54 14.16
#